data_ddc56ee870684df9724c71c024ba7c83
#
_entry.id   ddc56ee870684df9724c71c024ba7c83
#
_cell.length_a   1.000
_cell.length_b   1.000
_cell.length_c   1.000
_cell.angle_alpha   90.00
_cell.angle_beta   90.00
_cell.angle_gamma   90.00
#
_symmetry.space_group_name_H-M   'P 1'
#
loop_
_entity.id
_entity.type
_entity.pdbx_description
1 polymer ?
#
loop_
_entity_poly.entity_id
_entity_poly.type
_entity_poly.pdbx_seq_one_letter_code
_entity_poly.pdbx_strand_id
1 'polypeptide(L)'
;MKTAMAMAVAGAVIALAAAAPRESAAQVSTLDAVKAKGYLQCGVSTGLAGFSQPDSKGVWKGIDVDLCRAAAAAVFGDANKVRYTPLTAQQRFTALQSGEVDLLSRNTTWTISRDTSLGLNFVGVNYYDGQGFMVPKKLNVTSAKQLNGATVCVQPGTTTELNLSDYFRANKMSFKPVVIEKLEEVLNAYFAGR
;
A
#
# COMPACT_ATOMS: atom_id res chain seq x y z
N MET A 1 30.71 7.24 -83.14
CA MET A 1 29.98 7.93 -82.11
C MET A 1 29.55 6.85 -81.08
N LYS A 2 30.37 6.65 -80.06
CA LYS A 2 30.14 5.60 -79.05
C LYS A 2 30.32 6.28 -77.67
N THR A 3 29.22 6.53 -77.00
CA THR A 3 29.17 7.07 -75.66
C THR A 3 29.33 5.91 -74.66
N ALA A 4 30.40 5.90 -73.93
CA ALA A 4 30.67 4.98 -72.86
C ALA A 4 29.88 5.39 -71.58
N MET A 5 29.09 4.47 -71.07
CA MET A 5 28.32 4.62 -69.84
C MET A 5 29.17 4.10 -68.69
N ALA A 6 29.63 4.98 -67.84
CA ALA A 6 30.39 4.61 -66.66
C ALA A 6 29.37 4.26 -65.53
N MET A 7 29.36 3.02 -65.09
CA MET A 7 28.60 2.58 -63.90
C MET A 7 29.47 2.89 -62.65
N ALA A 8 28.98 3.82 -61.84
CA ALA A 8 29.49 4.03 -60.51
C ALA A 8 28.83 3.02 -59.54
N VAL A 9 29.60 2.06 -59.06
CA VAL A 9 29.17 1.14 -57.99
C VAL A 9 29.40 1.85 -56.67
N ALA A 10 28.32 2.35 -56.09
CA ALA A 10 28.34 2.90 -54.73
C ALA A 10 28.27 1.71 -53.74
N GLY A 11 29.40 1.39 -53.11
CA GLY A 11 29.47 0.40 -52.04
C GLY A 11 28.74 0.90 -50.78
N ALA A 12 27.63 0.35 -50.47
CA ALA A 12 26.97 0.56 -49.18
C ALA A 12 27.71 -0.22 -48.10
N VAL A 13 28.52 0.49 -47.32
CA VAL A 13 29.11 -0.05 -46.09
C VAL A 13 28.02 -0.08 -45.05
N ILE A 14 27.38 -1.24 -44.87
CA ILE A 14 26.50 -1.50 -43.74
C ILE A 14 27.38 -1.64 -42.51
N ALA A 15 27.46 -0.56 -41.70
CA ALA A 15 28.02 -0.63 -40.37
C ALA A 15 27.09 -1.49 -39.50
N LEU A 16 27.41 -2.76 -39.30
CA LEU A 16 26.85 -3.58 -38.26
C LEU A 16 27.31 -2.97 -36.93
N ALA A 17 26.50 -2.07 -36.38
CA ALA A 17 26.66 -1.66 -34.98
C ALA A 17 26.43 -2.91 -34.12
N ALA A 18 27.51 -3.48 -33.64
CA ALA A 18 27.50 -4.56 -32.68
C ALA A 18 26.68 -4.05 -31.47
N ALA A 19 25.45 -4.50 -31.38
CA ALA A 19 24.65 -4.32 -30.16
C ALA A 19 25.34 -5.16 -29.07
N ALA A 20 26.29 -4.53 -28.37
CA ALA A 20 26.79 -5.09 -27.15
C ALA A 20 25.58 -5.41 -26.26
N PRO A 21 25.48 -6.63 -25.72
CA PRO A 21 24.44 -6.91 -24.75
C PRO A 21 24.57 -5.85 -23.64
N ARG A 22 23.56 -4.99 -23.51
CA ARG A 22 23.46 -4.17 -22.32
C ARG A 22 23.33 -5.18 -21.19
N GLU A 23 24.37 -5.33 -20.40
CA GLU A 23 24.25 -5.97 -19.09
C GLU A 23 23.09 -5.26 -18.41
N SER A 24 21.99 -6.00 -18.27
CA SER A 24 20.86 -5.55 -17.47
C SER A 24 21.46 -5.33 -16.09
N ALA A 25 21.63 -4.06 -15.70
CA ALA A 25 22.15 -3.73 -14.38
C ALA A 25 21.28 -4.53 -13.39
N ALA A 26 21.88 -5.53 -12.75
CA ALA A 26 21.16 -6.40 -11.84
C ALA A 26 20.48 -5.49 -10.83
N GLN A 27 19.16 -5.48 -10.83
CA GLN A 27 18.38 -4.65 -9.93
C GLN A 27 18.78 -5.04 -8.51
N VAL A 28 19.41 -4.10 -7.79
CA VAL A 28 19.86 -4.31 -6.40
C VAL A 28 18.67 -4.83 -5.60
N SER A 29 18.83 -5.96 -4.92
CA SER A 29 17.73 -6.52 -4.13
C SER A 29 17.33 -5.53 -3.03
N THR A 30 16.05 -5.50 -2.68
CA THR A 30 15.56 -4.64 -1.57
C THR A 30 16.36 -4.88 -0.29
N LEU A 31 16.73 -6.14 -0.01
CA LEU A 31 17.52 -6.49 1.17
C LEU A 31 18.92 -5.87 1.13
N ASP A 32 19.59 -5.89 -0.02
CA ASP A 32 20.92 -5.30 -0.15
C ASP A 32 20.87 -3.77 -0.05
N ALA A 33 19.84 -3.15 -0.64
CA ALA A 33 19.60 -1.72 -0.49
C ALA A 33 19.34 -1.32 0.96
N VAL A 34 18.53 -2.10 1.71
CA VAL A 34 18.25 -1.91 3.14
C VAL A 34 19.54 -2.05 3.95
N LYS A 35 20.35 -3.09 3.70
CA LYS A 35 21.63 -3.28 4.38
C LYS A 35 22.61 -2.14 4.11
N ALA A 36 22.71 -1.69 2.87
CA ALA A 36 23.57 -0.56 2.50
C ALA A 36 23.12 0.76 3.16
N LYS A 37 21.81 0.98 3.28
CA LYS A 37 21.19 2.14 3.95
C LYS A 37 21.40 2.12 5.46
N GLY A 38 21.55 0.94 6.08
CA GLY A 38 21.82 0.75 7.50
C GLY A 38 20.58 0.82 8.41
N TYR A 39 19.39 0.93 7.87
CA TYR A 39 18.11 0.89 8.58
C TYR A 39 16.96 0.42 7.67
N LEU A 40 15.89 -0.09 8.28
CA LEU A 40 14.65 -0.45 7.60
C LEU A 40 13.67 0.74 7.60
N GLN A 41 13.19 1.16 6.44
CA GLN A 41 12.11 2.14 6.33
C GLN A 41 10.77 1.40 6.30
N CYS A 42 9.98 1.54 7.36
CA CYS A 42 8.73 0.79 7.52
C CYS A 42 7.51 1.72 7.42
N GLY A 43 6.60 1.43 6.48
CA GLY A 43 5.31 2.09 6.35
C GLY A 43 4.32 1.54 7.38
N VAL A 44 3.72 2.44 8.16
CA VAL A 44 2.74 2.12 9.21
C VAL A 44 1.46 2.93 9.04
N SER A 45 0.40 2.65 9.81
CA SER A 45 -0.81 3.47 9.77
C SER A 45 -0.56 4.86 10.37
N THR A 46 -1.39 5.84 10.01
CA THR A 46 -1.35 7.20 10.57
C THR A 46 -1.76 7.28 12.04
N GLY A 47 -2.29 6.19 12.60
CA GLY A 47 -2.73 6.04 13.99
C GLY A 47 -3.85 5.02 14.10
N LEU A 48 -3.51 3.83 14.63
CA LEU A 48 -4.46 2.75 14.91
C LEU A 48 -4.05 2.10 16.23
N ALA A 49 -4.84 2.29 17.26
CA ALA A 49 -4.56 1.78 18.61
C ALA A 49 -4.35 0.26 18.59
N GLY A 50 -3.29 -0.20 19.25
CA GLY A 50 -2.88 -1.61 19.29
C GLY A 50 -2.09 -2.10 18.06
N PHE A 51 -2.14 -1.41 16.93
CA PHE A 51 -1.45 -1.77 15.69
C PHE A 51 -0.25 -0.87 15.40
N SER A 52 -0.48 0.41 15.12
CA SER A 52 0.58 1.40 14.93
C SER A 52 0.08 2.76 15.37
N GLN A 53 0.54 3.22 16.50
CA GLN A 53 0.20 4.53 17.06
C GLN A 53 1.39 5.10 17.84
N PRO A 54 1.75 6.38 17.66
CA PRO A 54 2.72 7.03 18.51
C PRO A 54 2.10 7.34 19.89
N ASP A 55 2.87 7.18 20.94
CA ASP A 55 2.50 7.66 22.28
C ASP A 55 2.72 9.18 22.41
N SER A 56 2.44 9.74 23.60
CA SER A 56 2.59 11.17 23.87
C SER A 56 4.03 11.70 23.73
N LYS A 57 5.01 10.80 23.66
CA LYS A 57 6.44 11.13 23.46
C LYS A 57 6.87 10.90 21.99
N GLY A 58 5.93 10.55 21.10
CA GLY A 58 6.20 10.24 19.69
C GLY A 58 6.79 8.84 19.47
N VAL A 59 6.82 7.98 20.48
CA VAL A 59 7.33 6.61 20.35
C VAL A 59 6.24 5.71 19.76
N TRP A 60 6.53 5.10 18.61
CA TRP A 60 5.63 4.18 17.93
C TRP A 60 5.46 2.87 18.68
N LYS A 61 4.23 2.37 18.79
CA LYS A 61 3.86 1.15 19.51
C LYS A 61 2.76 0.39 18.77
N GLY A 62 2.70 -0.93 19.00
CA GLY A 62 1.68 -1.84 18.49
C GLY A 62 2.24 -2.95 17.59
N ILE A 63 1.39 -3.92 17.26
CA ILE A 63 1.80 -5.16 16.56
C ILE A 63 2.47 -4.90 15.20
N ASP A 64 1.99 -3.91 14.45
CA ASP A 64 2.60 -3.53 13.17
C ASP A 64 4.02 -2.97 13.36
N VAL A 65 4.20 -2.17 14.40
CA VAL A 65 5.50 -1.57 14.79
C VAL A 65 6.47 -2.65 15.26
N ASP A 66 5.99 -3.59 16.06
CA ASP A 66 6.82 -4.69 16.58
C ASP A 66 7.26 -5.63 15.46
N LEU A 67 6.44 -5.84 14.44
CA LEU A 67 6.84 -6.57 13.24
C LEU A 67 7.97 -5.86 12.47
N CYS A 68 7.89 -4.54 12.31
CA CYS A 68 8.97 -3.75 11.71
C CYS A 68 10.27 -3.87 12.51
N ARG A 69 10.17 -3.84 13.85
CA ARG A 69 11.32 -4.01 14.76
C ARG A 69 11.92 -5.42 14.66
N ALA A 70 11.07 -6.44 14.57
CA ALA A 70 11.51 -7.82 14.37
C ALA A 70 12.26 -7.99 13.05
N ALA A 71 11.75 -7.40 11.96
CA ALA A 71 12.42 -7.40 10.66
C ALA A 71 13.78 -6.66 10.73
N ALA A 72 13.85 -5.50 11.38
CA ALA A 72 15.11 -4.79 11.59
C ALA A 72 16.10 -5.61 12.42
N ALA A 73 15.64 -6.27 13.47
CA ALA A 73 16.48 -7.15 14.29
C ALA A 73 17.03 -8.33 13.47
N ALA A 74 16.20 -8.92 12.60
CA ALA A 74 16.63 -10.02 11.73
C ALA A 74 17.69 -9.59 10.70
N VAL A 75 17.58 -8.35 10.16
CA VAL A 75 18.51 -7.86 9.14
C VAL A 75 19.81 -7.32 9.74
N PHE A 76 19.72 -6.64 10.88
CA PHE A 76 20.82 -5.86 11.45
C PHE A 76 21.32 -6.35 12.81
N GLY A 77 20.63 -7.32 13.44
CA GLY A 77 20.88 -7.69 14.85
C GLY A 77 20.42 -6.61 15.84
N ASP A 78 19.69 -5.58 15.40
CA ASP A 78 19.26 -4.45 16.21
C ASP A 78 17.82 -4.00 15.82
N ALA A 79 16.88 -4.18 16.72
CA ALA A 79 15.48 -3.80 16.55
C ALA A 79 15.24 -2.27 16.43
N ASN A 80 16.25 -1.46 16.79
CA ASN A 80 16.14 0.00 16.72
C ASN A 80 16.56 0.57 15.36
N LYS A 81 17.13 -0.26 14.47
CA LYS A 81 17.49 0.13 13.12
C LYS A 81 16.27 0.17 12.19
N VAL A 82 15.23 0.85 12.63
CA VAL A 82 13.96 1.03 11.90
C VAL A 82 13.52 2.49 11.99
N ARG A 83 12.96 3.00 10.88
CA ARG A 83 12.29 4.30 10.79
C ARG A 83 10.86 4.08 10.31
N TYR A 84 9.94 4.87 10.82
CA TYR A 84 8.52 4.73 10.51
C TYR A 84 8.04 5.86 9.61
N THR A 85 7.29 5.50 8.55
CA THR A 85 6.55 6.44 7.70
C THR A 85 5.06 6.20 7.89
N PRO A 86 4.33 7.13 8.53
CA PRO A 86 2.88 7.03 8.61
C PRO A 86 2.25 7.30 7.24
N LEU A 87 1.44 6.35 6.77
CA LEU A 87 0.81 6.37 5.46
C LEU A 87 -0.70 6.23 5.59
N THR A 88 -1.47 6.96 4.78
CA THR A 88 -2.90 6.73 4.62
C THR A 88 -3.16 5.42 3.86
N ALA A 89 -4.42 4.98 3.82
CA ALA A 89 -4.80 3.79 3.07
C ALA A 89 -4.58 3.95 1.55
N GLN A 90 -4.69 5.17 1.03
CA GLN A 90 -4.42 5.46 -0.38
C GLN A 90 -2.93 5.50 -0.72
N GLN A 91 -2.11 6.09 0.14
CA GLN A 91 -0.68 6.29 -0.11
C GLN A 91 0.16 5.02 -0.01
N ARG A 92 -0.26 4.05 0.81
CA ARG A 92 0.57 2.91 1.24
C ARG A 92 1.18 2.09 0.11
N PHE A 93 0.42 1.81 -0.95
CA PHE A 93 0.91 0.97 -2.05
C PHE A 93 1.88 1.74 -2.94
N THR A 94 1.58 2.99 -3.26
CA THR A 94 2.47 3.85 -4.04
C THR A 94 3.79 4.08 -3.31
N ALA A 95 3.77 4.30 -2.00
CA ALA A 95 4.97 4.45 -1.19
C ALA A 95 5.85 3.18 -1.20
N LEU A 96 5.24 1.98 -1.17
CA LEU A 96 5.97 0.72 -1.28
C LEU A 96 6.53 0.51 -2.70
N GLN A 97 5.72 0.78 -3.73
CA GLN A 97 6.12 0.62 -5.14
C GLN A 97 7.24 1.57 -5.54
N SER A 98 7.25 2.80 -5.02
CA SER A 98 8.29 3.79 -5.29
C SER A 98 9.58 3.57 -4.49
N GLY A 99 9.58 2.66 -3.51
CA GLY A 99 10.71 2.46 -2.60
C GLY A 99 10.84 3.53 -1.52
N GLU A 100 9.81 4.37 -1.31
CA GLU A 100 9.76 5.29 -0.16
C GLU A 100 9.78 4.51 1.16
N VAL A 101 9.14 3.34 1.18
CA VAL A 101 9.25 2.37 2.27
C VAL A 101 9.71 1.01 1.74
N ASP A 102 10.49 0.29 2.53
CA ASP A 102 11.03 -1.03 2.18
C ASP A 102 10.06 -2.16 2.58
N LEU A 103 9.32 -1.94 3.65
CA LEU A 103 8.32 -2.85 4.21
C LEU A 103 7.06 -2.06 4.56
N LEU A 104 5.92 -2.62 4.25
CA LEU A 104 4.63 -2.09 4.68
C LEU A 104 4.04 -3.01 5.75
N SER A 105 4.01 -2.56 7.00
CA SER A 105 3.39 -3.26 8.12
C SER A 105 2.28 -2.41 8.71
N ARG A 106 1.06 -2.72 8.30
CA ARG A 106 -0.15 -1.99 8.72
C ARG A 106 -1.40 -2.83 8.41
N ASN A 107 -2.58 -2.34 8.81
CA ASN A 107 -3.90 -2.93 8.53
C ASN A 107 -4.19 -2.99 7.01
N THR A 108 -3.48 -3.87 6.30
CA THR A 108 -3.60 -4.06 4.85
C THR A 108 -4.08 -5.47 4.56
N THR A 109 -5.32 -5.60 4.08
CA THR A 109 -5.90 -6.89 3.74
C THR A 109 -5.15 -7.53 2.57
N TRP A 110 -4.75 -8.79 2.72
CA TRP A 110 -4.24 -9.59 1.63
C TRP A 110 -5.40 -9.97 0.70
N THR A 111 -5.35 -9.56 -0.54
CA THR A 111 -6.30 -9.93 -1.59
C THR A 111 -5.55 -10.38 -2.83
N ILE A 112 -6.17 -11.25 -3.62
CA ILE A 112 -5.58 -11.73 -4.88
C ILE A 112 -5.22 -10.54 -5.79
N SER A 113 -6.11 -9.56 -5.93
CA SER A 113 -5.86 -8.39 -6.79
C SER A 113 -4.67 -7.55 -6.33
N ARG A 114 -4.46 -7.41 -5.02
CA ARG A 114 -3.30 -6.67 -4.48
C ARG A 114 -2.01 -7.44 -4.68
N ASP A 115 -2.04 -8.75 -4.53
CA ASP A 115 -0.88 -9.62 -4.67
C ASP A 115 -0.46 -9.74 -6.15
N THR A 116 -1.42 -9.89 -7.06
CA THR A 116 -1.13 -10.15 -8.48
C THR A 116 -1.03 -8.90 -9.34
N SER A 117 -1.82 -7.84 -9.06
CA SER A 117 -1.96 -6.71 -9.98
C SER A 117 -1.10 -5.50 -9.61
N LEU A 118 -0.62 -5.41 -8.36
CA LEU A 118 0.17 -4.28 -7.89
C LEU A 118 1.69 -4.53 -7.92
N GLY A 119 2.14 -5.73 -8.30
CA GLY A 119 3.56 -6.09 -8.27
C GLY A 119 4.15 -6.10 -6.85
N LEU A 120 3.33 -6.36 -5.85
CA LEU A 120 3.69 -6.43 -4.43
C LEU A 120 3.68 -7.88 -3.95
N ASN A 121 4.48 -8.17 -2.94
CA ASN A 121 4.50 -9.49 -2.31
C ASN A 121 3.99 -9.39 -0.88
N PHE A 122 2.95 -10.15 -0.54
CA PHE A 122 2.56 -10.35 0.84
C PHE A 122 3.46 -11.43 1.45
N VAL A 123 4.14 -11.10 2.54
CA VAL A 123 5.13 -11.99 3.17
C VAL A 123 4.61 -12.67 4.45
N GLY A 124 3.46 -12.26 4.94
CA GLY A 124 2.82 -12.86 6.11
C GLY A 124 1.56 -12.14 6.55
N VAL A 125 0.81 -12.80 7.43
CA VAL A 125 -0.39 -12.26 8.09
C VAL A 125 -0.06 -12.13 9.58
N ASN A 126 -0.18 -10.91 10.11
CA ASN A 126 0.07 -10.63 11.53
C ASN A 126 -1.22 -10.55 12.36
N TYR A 127 -2.38 -10.44 11.70
CA TYR A 127 -3.67 -10.36 12.36
C TYR A 127 -4.80 -10.80 11.43
N TYR A 128 -5.76 -11.55 11.96
CA TYR A 128 -7.02 -11.88 11.28
C TYR A 128 -8.14 -11.03 11.84
N ASP A 129 -8.82 -10.30 10.99
CA ASP A 129 -9.91 -9.41 11.36
C ASP A 129 -11.20 -9.70 10.58
N GLY A 130 -12.21 -8.89 10.82
CA GLY A 130 -13.47 -8.88 10.08
C GLY A 130 -14.00 -7.47 9.92
N GLN A 131 -15.01 -7.31 9.07
CA GLN A 131 -15.67 -6.03 8.84
C GLN A 131 -17.05 -6.01 9.45
N GLY A 132 -17.39 -4.91 10.12
CA GLY A 132 -18.71 -4.67 10.69
C GLY A 132 -19.08 -3.19 10.64
N PHE A 133 -20.26 -2.87 11.17
CA PHE A 133 -20.74 -1.50 11.32
C PHE A 133 -20.69 -1.09 12.78
N MET A 134 -20.07 0.05 13.07
CA MET A 134 -20.16 0.71 14.35
C MET A 134 -21.35 1.70 14.29
N VAL A 135 -22.34 1.49 15.15
CA VAL A 135 -23.54 2.31 15.22
C VAL A 135 -23.79 2.78 16.65
N PRO A 136 -24.37 3.98 16.85
CA PRO A 136 -24.79 4.43 18.18
C PRO A 136 -25.82 3.48 18.79
N LYS A 137 -25.63 3.04 20.04
CA LYS A 137 -26.55 2.13 20.75
C LYS A 137 -28.01 2.64 20.74
N LYS A 138 -28.22 3.96 20.83
CA LYS A 138 -29.55 4.60 20.82
C LYS A 138 -30.37 4.31 19.55
N LEU A 139 -29.73 3.90 18.45
CA LEU A 139 -30.43 3.55 17.21
C LEU A 139 -31.04 2.15 17.25
N ASN A 140 -30.72 1.32 18.25
CA ASN A 140 -31.21 -0.05 18.42
C ASN A 140 -31.10 -0.92 17.15
N VAL A 141 -30.06 -0.68 16.32
CA VAL A 141 -29.78 -1.44 15.09
C VAL A 141 -29.22 -2.80 15.49
N THR A 142 -29.86 -3.87 15.05
CA THR A 142 -29.47 -5.26 15.30
C THR A 142 -29.01 -5.98 14.02
N SER A 143 -29.24 -5.38 12.86
CA SER A 143 -28.86 -5.94 11.56
C SER A 143 -28.41 -4.82 10.60
N ALA A 144 -27.37 -5.10 9.84
CA ALA A 144 -26.88 -4.19 8.79
C ALA A 144 -27.95 -3.84 7.74
N LYS A 145 -28.95 -4.70 7.54
CA LYS A 145 -30.11 -4.43 6.64
C LYS A 145 -30.96 -3.22 7.09
N GLN A 146 -30.90 -2.85 8.35
CA GLN A 146 -31.62 -1.70 8.89
C GLN A 146 -30.90 -0.36 8.59
N LEU A 147 -29.73 -0.41 7.96
CA LEU A 147 -28.92 0.77 7.63
C LEU A 147 -29.22 1.33 6.22
N ASN A 148 -30.34 0.94 5.59
CA ASN A 148 -30.72 1.49 4.29
C ASN A 148 -30.91 3.02 4.38
N GLY A 149 -30.24 3.78 3.49
CA GLY A 149 -30.24 5.24 3.48
C GLY A 149 -29.31 5.91 4.50
N ALA A 150 -28.57 5.12 5.29
CA ALA A 150 -27.66 5.65 6.31
C ALA A 150 -26.50 6.47 5.72
N THR A 151 -25.99 7.41 6.51
CA THR A 151 -24.69 8.05 6.26
C THR A 151 -23.60 7.18 6.88
N VAL A 152 -22.58 6.82 6.10
CA VAL A 152 -21.52 5.89 6.53
C VAL A 152 -20.16 6.50 6.27
N CYS A 153 -19.35 6.65 7.33
CA CYS A 153 -17.96 7.07 7.21
C CYS A 153 -17.11 5.91 6.72
N VAL A 154 -16.21 6.18 5.77
CA VAL A 154 -15.34 5.16 5.19
C VAL A 154 -14.00 5.77 4.77
N GLN A 155 -12.93 4.98 4.87
CA GLN A 155 -11.62 5.38 4.35
C GLN A 155 -11.45 4.92 2.89
N PRO A 156 -11.01 5.83 1.99
CA PRO A 156 -10.83 5.48 0.58
C PRO A 156 -9.64 4.52 0.37
N GLY A 157 -9.71 3.71 -0.70
CA GLY A 157 -8.66 2.74 -1.04
C GLY A 157 -8.59 1.52 -0.12
N THR A 158 -9.65 1.25 0.62
CA THR A 158 -9.77 0.10 1.53
C THR A 158 -10.67 -1.00 0.97
N THR A 159 -10.46 -2.24 1.40
CA THR A 159 -11.42 -3.32 1.17
C THR A 159 -12.74 -3.04 1.88
N THR A 160 -12.70 -2.30 2.98
CA THR A 160 -13.88 -1.88 3.74
C THR A 160 -14.81 -1.02 2.88
N GLU A 161 -14.27 -0.07 2.11
CA GLU A 161 -15.03 0.76 1.17
C GLU A 161 -15.68 -0.07 0.06
N LEU A 162 -14.91 -1.00 -0.53
CA LEU A 162 -15.42 -1.87 -1.59
C LEU A 162 -16.52 -2.80 -1.08
N ASN A 163 -16.27 -3.48 0.03
CA ASN A 163 -17.23 -4.40 0.65
C ASN A 163 -18.49 -3.69 1.11
N LEU A 164 -18.39 -2.45 1.62
CA LEU A 164 -19.54 -1.62 1.96
C LEU A 164 -20.43 -1.41 0.73
N SER A 165 -19.84 -0.97 -0.37
CA SER A 165 -20.56 -0.73 -1.64
C SER A 165 -21.20 -2.00 -2.18
N ASP A 166 -20.47 -3.12 -2.14
CA ASP A 166 -20.96 -4.41 -2.60
C ASP A 166 -22.11 -4.95 -1.74
N TYR A 167 -21.99 -4.82 -0.41
CA TYR A 167 -23.03 -5.25 0.51
C TYR A 167 -24.34 -4.50 0.28
N PHE A 168 -24.30 -3.17 0.18
CA PHE A 168 -25.48 -2.35 -0.03
C PHE A 168 -26.12 -2.64 -1.39
N ARG A 169 -25.31 -2.75 -2.45
CA ARG A 169 -25.78 -3.11 -3.79
C ARG A 169 -26.46 -4.48 -3.82
N ALA A 170 -25.83 -5.50 -3.23
CA ALA A 170 -26.37 -6.87 -3.20
C ALA A 170 -27.69 -6.96 -2.44
N ASN A 171 -27.90 -6.13 -1.42
CA ASN A 171 -29.13 -6.08 -0.65
C ASN A 171 -30.14 -5.03 -1.18
N LYS A 172 -29.90 -4.41 -2.36
CA LYS A 172 -30.75 -3.37 -2.96
C LYS A 172 -30.96 -2.18 -2.00
N MET A 173 -29.94 -1.85 -1.24
CA MET A 173 -29.90 -0.75 -0.28
C MET A 173 -29.08 0.41 -0.84
N SER A 174 -29.32 1.61 -0.30
CA SER A 174 -28.53 2.81 -0.56
C SER A 174 -27.85 3.31 0.71
N PHE A 175 -26.77 4.08 0.56
CA PHE A 175 -26.10 4.79 1.64
C PHE A 175 -25.50 6.10 1.12
N LYS A 176 -25.15 7.00 2.04
CA LYS A 176 -24.46 8.25 1.76
C LYS A 176 -23.04 8.13 2.30
N PRO A 177 -21.99 8.01 1.44
CA PRO A 177 -20.62 7.90 1.94
C PRO A 177 -20.10 9.25 2.45
N VAL A 178 -19.41 9.22 3.59
CA VAL A 178 -18.55 10.29 4.08
C VAL A 178 -17.11 9.76 4.02
N VAL A 179 -16.38 10.20 3.00
CA VAL A 179 -15.02 9.71 2.70
C VAL A 179 -14.01 10.53 3.48
N ILE A 180 -13.24 9.87 4.35
CA ILE A 180 -12.24 10.50 5.22
C ILE A 180 -10.97 9.65 5.22
N GLU A 181 -9.82 10.26 4.95
CA GLU A 181 -8.56 9.51 4.79
C GLU A 181 -7.97 9.01 6.11
N LYS A 182 -8.00 9.81 7.17
CA LYS A 182 -7.39 9.46 8.45
C LYS A 182 -8.40 8.83 9.40
N LEU A 183 -8.02 7.71 10.02
CA LEU A 183 -8.91 6.99 10.94
C LEU A 183 -9.35 7.84 12.13
N GLU A 184 -8.47 8.65 12.68
CA GLU A 184 -8.80 9.57 13.79
C GLU A 184 -9.92 10.54 13.40
N GLU A 185 -9.87 11.08 12.19
CA GLU A 185 -10.89 11.98 11.66
C GLU A 185 -12.22 11.24 11.41
N VAL A 186 -12.17 9.95 10.98
CA VAL A 186 -13.37 9.09 10.88
C VAL A 186 -14.04 8.93 12.23
N LEU A 187 -13.26 8.64 13.28
CA LEU A 187 -13.78 8.49 14.64
C LEU A 187 -14.37 9.81 15.16
N ASN A 188 -13.69 10.92 14.93
CA ASN A 188 -14.18 12.26 15.31
C ASN A 188 -15.48 12.60 14.59
N ALA A 189 -15.60 12.31 13.29
CA ALA A 189 -16.84 12.52 12.55
C ALA A 189 -17.99 11.66 13.08
N TYR A 190 -17.73 10.39 13.38
CA TYR A 190 -18.72 9.49 13.98
C TYR A 190 -19.20 9.99 15.34
N PHE A 191 -18.30 10.37 16.24
CA PHE A 191 -18.67 10.88 17.58
C PHE A 191 -19.33 12.25 17.53
N ALA A 192 -19.08 13.06 16.50
CA ALA A 192 -19.78 14.31 16.23
C ALA A 192 -21.17 14.10 15.60
N GLY A 193 -21.56 12.86 15.30
CA GLY A 193 -22.88 12.53 14.74
C GLY A 193 -23.04 12.85 13.25
N ARG A 194 -21.94 12.87 12.52
CA ARG A 194 -21.92 13.11 11.07
C ARG A 194 -22.21 11.86 10.27
#